data_2f2afbe268cb526f3cb6af537654458e
#
_entry.id   2f2afbe268cb526f3cb6af537654458e
#
_cell.length_a   1.000
_cell.length_b   1.000
_cell.length_c   1.000
_cell.angle_alpha   90.00
_cell.angle_beta   90.00
_cell.angle_gamma   90.00
#
_symmetry.space_group_name_H-M   'P 1'
#
loop_
_entity.id
_entity.type
_entity.pdbx_description
1 polymer ?
#
loop_
_entity_poly.entity_id
_entity_poly.type
_entity_poly.pdbx_seq_one_letter_code
_entity_poly.pdbx_strand_id
1 'polypeptide(L)'
;MYILNLNTRETIEDFRDKFYVAENSYLILSAPKNLKLLKETLDIDEITFNDCLKFDEITKLDLFDNYDFLSLNTFELRDGEAVIEEVNMYLSDNFILVVVNEEHFLFEFVKNIILKNSQLEKNPVINLFKINYLILREVIKNGFESLEKVEELILQIEDEMMDNINKNHVSRI
;
A
#
# COMPACT_ATOMS: atom_id res chain seq x y z
N MET A 1 10.93 -6.61 6.09
CA MET A 1 11.46 -5.48 5.29
C MET A 1 12.13 -6.04 4.05
N TYR A 2 11.91 -5.42 2.89
CA TYR A 2 12.50 -5.81 1.60
C TYR A 2 13.04 -4.57 0.93
N ILE A 3 14.24 -4.63 0.34
CA ILE A 3 14.88 -3.51 -0.33
C ILE A 3 15.43 -4.01 -1.67
N LEU A 4 15.08 -3.32 -2.76
CA LEU A 4 15.59 -3.55 -4.09
C LEU A 4 16.37 -2.33 -4.56
N ASN A 5 17.64 -2.52 -4.91
CA ASN A 5 18.38 -1.54 -5.69
C ASN A 5 17.95 -1.64 -7.15
N LEU A 6 17.37 -0.59 -7.70
CA LEU A 6 16.85 -0.59 -9.08
C LEU A 6 17.95 -0.53 -10.14
N ASN A 7 19.13 -0.04 -9.79
CA ASN A 7 20.25 0.08 -10.69
C ASN A 7 20.98 -1.26 -10.86
N THR A 8 21.25 -1.96 -9.74
CA THR A 8 21.94 -3.27 -9.77
C THR A 8 20.98 -4.44 -9.83
N ARG A 9 19.71 -4.25 -9.49
CA ARG A 9 18.66 -5.27 -9.34
C ARG A 9 18.92 -6.26 -8.21
N GLU A 10 19.76 -5.90 -7.28
CA GLU A 10 20.05 -6.73 -6.11
C GLU A 10 19.09 -6.41 -4.98
N THR A 11 18.62 -7.45 -4.29
CA THR A 11 17.93 -7.31 -3.01
C THR A 11 18.97 -7.15 -1.91
N ILE A 12 18.70 -6.20 -1.00
CA ILE A 12 19.56 -5.94 0.15
C ILE A 12 18.95 -6.65 1.35
N GLU A 13 19.62 -7.71 1.85
CA GLU A 13 19.19 -8.48 3.01
C GLU A 13 19.72 -7.89 4.32
N ASP A 14 20.96 -7.41 4.33
CA ASP A 14 21.56 -6.74 5.49
C ASP A 14 21.67 -5.23 5.24
N PHE A 15 20.79 -4.51 5.91
CA PHE A 15 20.58 -3.09 5.76
C PHE A 15 21.78 -2.24 6.19
N ARG A 16 22.61 -2.73 7.12
CA ARG A 16 23.59 -1.90 7.85
C ARG A 16 24.84 -1.50 7.07
N ASP A 17 25.18 -2.20 6.01
CA ASP A 17 26.52 -2.05 5.41
C ASP A 17 26.55 -1.57 3.93
N LYS A 18 25.41 -1.43 3.23
CA LYS A 18 25.44 -1.25 1.76
C LYS A 18 24.42 -0.24 1.19
N PHE A 19 23.75 0.51 2.02
CA PHE A 19 22.69 1.41 1.55
C PHE A 19 23.23 2.84 1.39
N TYR A 20 23.44 3.25 0.14
CA TYR A 20 23.78 4.64 -0.21
C TYR A 20 22.64 5.24 -1.04
N VAL A 21 21.79 6.02 -0.41
CA VAL A 21 20.62 6.64 -1.09
C VAL A 21 21.04 7.57 -2.24
N ALA A 22 22.16 8.27 -2.10
CA ALA A 22 22.58 9.30 -3.05
C ALA A 22 23.02 8.80 -4.43
N GLU A 23 23.47 7.55 -4.58
CA GLU A 23 24.05 7.04 -5.82
C GLU A 23 23.13 6.11 -6.62
N ASN A 24 22.09 5.58 -6.01
CA ASN A 24 21.18 4.59 -6.59
C ASN A 24 19.73 4.91 -6.33
N SER A 25 18.84 4.23 -7.04
CA SER A 25 17.40 4.29 -6.82
C SER A 25 16.92 3.01 -6.13
N TYR A 26 16.03 3.16 -5.16
CA TYR A 26 15.58 2.05 -4.30
C TYR A 26 14.06 1.95 -4.23
N LEU A 27 13.56 0.71 -4.28
CA LEU A 27 12.22 0.36 -3.82
C LEU A 27 12.33 -0.33 -2.46
N ILE A 28 11.68 0.22 -1.46
CA ILE A 28 11.73 -0.26 -0.08
C ILE A 28 10.32 -0.59 0.38
N LEU A 29 10.14 -1.78 0.93
CA LEU A 29 8.91 -2.21 1.59
C LEU A 29 9.20 -2.49 3.06
N SER A 30 8.46 -1.85 3.95
CA SER A 30 8.62 -2.00 5.40
C SER A 30 7.28 -2.20 6.08
N ALA A 31 7.28 -3.02 7.12
CA ALA A 31 6.24 -2.95 8.14
C ALA A 31 6.61 -1.87 9.17
N PRO A 32 5.62 -1.26 9.87
CA PRO A 32 5.87 -0.20 10.87
C PRO A 32 6.95 -0.54 11.89
N LYS A 33 6.95 -1.77 12.38
CA LYS A 33 7.93 -2.27 13.37
C LYS A 33 9.38 -2.18 12.93
N ASN A 34 9.64 -2.15 11.60
CA ASN A 34 10.99 -2.09 11.04
C ASN A 34 11.40 -0.68 10.60
N LEU A 35 10.49 0.29 10.60
CA LEU A 35 10.73 1.64 10.09
C LEU A 35 11.87 2.35 10.83
N LYS A 36 12.03 2.06 12.13
CA LYS A 36 13.13 2.63 12.94
C LYS A 36 14.52 2.37 12.33
N LEU A 37 14.70 1.26 11.62
CA LEU A 37 15.97 0.94 10.98
C LEU A 37 16.29 1.86 9.79
N LEU A 38 15.27 2.48 9.20
CA LEU A 38 15.36 3.33 8.02
C LEU A 38 15.42 4.82 8.38
N LYS A 39 14.97 5.20 9.57
CA LYS A 39 14.74 6.60 9.96
C LYS A 39 15.95 7.49 9.75
N GLU A 40 17.12 7.11 10.29
CA GLU A 40 18.34 7.90 10.16
C GLU A 40 18.90 7.89 8.74
N THR A 41 18.83 6.73 8.05
CA THR A 41 19.40 6.57 6.71
C THR A 41 18.63 7.35 5.64
N LEU A 42 17.31 7.44 5.79
CA LEU A 42 16.42 8.13 4.84
C LEU A 42 16.06 9.54 5.32
N ASP A 43 16.64 9.97 6.45
CA ASP A 43 16.35 11.27 7.08
C ASP A 43 14.84 11.53 7.24
N ILE A 44 14.16 10.53 7.83
CA ILE A 44 12.71 10.57 8.04
C ILE A 44 12.40 11.50 9.22
N ASP A 45 11.55 12.50 8.98
CA ASP A 45 11.06 13.40 10.00
C ASP A 45 10.28 12.68 11.11
N GLU A 46 10.36 13.22 12.33
CA GLU A 46 9.73 12.64 13.52
C GLU A 46 8.21 12.57 13.40
N ILE A 47 7.60 13.54 12.72
CA ILE A 47 6.15 13.61 12.56
C ILE A 47 5.69 12.45 11.70
N THR A 48 6.23 12.32 10.48
CA THR A 48 5.84 11.25 9.54
C THR A 48 6.23 9.86 10.03
N PHE A 49 7.33 9.77 10.80
CA PHE A 49 7.70 8.53 11.48
C PHE A 49 6.63 8.09 12.50
N ASN A 50 6.14 9.03 13.32
CA ASN A 50 5.11 8.74 14.32
C ASN A 50 3.76 8.41 13.66
N ASP A 51 3.41 9.06 12.55
CA ASP A 51 2.21 8.76 11.77
C ASP A 51 2.24 7.30 11.29
N CYS A 52 3.35 6.86 10.72
CA CYS A 52 3.54 5.46 10.32
C CYS A 52 3.49 4.44 11.47
N LEU A 53 3.68 4.84 12.71
CA LEU A 53 3.57 3.94 13.87
C LEU A 53 2.14 3.84 14.41
N LYS A 54 1.37 4.91 14.30
CA LYS A 54 0.00 4.97 14.85
C LYS A 54 -1.04 4.42 13.90
N PHE A 55 -0.88 4.66 12.60
CA PHE A 55 -1.85 4.30 11.57
C PHE A 55 -3.25 4.84 11.86
N ASP A 56 -3.35 6.10 12.22
CA ASP A 56 -4.59 6.80 12.55
C ASP A 56 -4.78 8.11 11.76
N GLU A 57 -3.98 8.29 10.71
CA GLU A 57 -3.98 9.50 9.92
C GLU A 57 -5.09 9.52 8.85
N ILE A 58 -5.52 10.73 8.52
CA ILE A 58 -6.37 10.95 7.35
C ILE A 58 -5.50 10.99 6.09
N THR A 59 -6.09 10.72 4.94
CA THR A 59 -5.40 10.88 3.66
C THR A 59 -4.81 12.28 3.53
N LYS A 60 -3.49 12.37 3.33
CA LYS A 60 -2.74 13.63 3.21
C LYS A 60 -1.51 13.50 2.33
N LEU A 61 -1.02 14.64 1.86
CA LEU A 61 0.27 14.77 1.19
C LEU A 61 1.03 15.92 1.85
N ASP A 62 2.15 15.59 2.50
CA ASP A 62 3.05 16.53 3.12
C ASP A 62 4.35 16.61 2.31
N LEU A 63 4.82 17.82 2.02
CA LEU A 63 6.02 18.07 1.22
C LEU A 63 7.20 18.41 2.12
N PHE A 64 8.29 17.66 1.99
CA PHE A 64 9.55 17.89 2.69
C PHE A 64 10.67 18.13 1.67
N ASP A 65 11.81 18.63 2.09
CA ASP A 65 12.91 18.98 1.20
C ASP A 65 13.54 17.76 0.50
N ASN A 66 13.49 16.58 1.13
CA ASN A 66 14.14 15.34 0.68
C ASN A 66 13.16 14.24 0.24
N TYR A 67 11.86 14.36 0.51
CA TYR A 67 10.81 13.46 0.06
C TYR A 67 9.42 14.12 0.19
N ASP A 68 8.46 13.57 -0.53
CA ASP A 68 7.04 13.80 -0.29
C ASP A 68 6.48 12.63 0.54
N PHE A 69 5.68 12.94 1.56
CA PHE A 69 5.00 11.94 2.38
C PHE A 69 3.52 11.87 2.01
N LEU A 70 3.11 10.71 1.52
CA LEU A 70 1.73 10.43 1.12
C LEU A 70 1.13 9.38 2.06
N SER A 71 0.08 9.75 2.79
CA SER A 71 -0.77 8.82 3.54
C SER A 71 -2.08 8.62 2.79
N LEU A 72 -2.48 7.37 2.59
CA LEU A 72 -3.71 6.97 1.90
C LEU A 72 -4.48 5.98 2.77
N ASN A 73 -5.80 6.11 2.79
CA ASN A 73 -6.67 5.10 3.36
C ASN A 73 -7.21 4.20 2.25
N THR A 74 -7.02 2.90 2.41
CA THR A 74 -7.61 1.87 1.55
C THR A 74 -8.86 1.32 2.21
N PHE A 75 -9.83 0.96 1.38
CA PHE A 75 -11.08 0.36 1.81
C PHE A 75 -11.18 -1.07 1.26
N GLU A 76 -11.51 -2.01 2.12
CA GLU A 76 -11.76 -3.40 1.75
C GLU A 76 -12.99 -3.93 2.47
N LEU A 77 -13.77 -4.75 1.77
CA LEU A 77 -14.87 -5.49 2.37
C LEU A 77 -14.40 -6.91 2.69
N ARG A 78 -14.25 -7.22 3.98
CA ARG A 78 -13.85 -8.55 4.48
C ARG A 78 -15.01 -9.14 5.31
N ASP A 79 -15.51 -10.31 4.92
CA ASP A 79 -16.60 -11.00 5.62
C ASP A 79 -17.86 -10.14 5.87
N GLY A 80 -18.15 -9.20 4.96
CA GLY A 80 -19.27 -8.27 5.07
C GLY A 80 -19.01 -7.05 5.95
N GLU A 81 -17.83 -6.90 6.50
CA GLU A 81 -17.43 -5.73 7.30
C GLU A 81 -16.48 -4.82 6.51
N ALA A 82 -16.69 -3.51 6.65
CA ALA A 82 -15.82 -2.50 6.06
C ALA A 82 -14.52 -2.38 6.87
N VAL A 83 -13.41 -2.67 6.24
CA VAL A 83 -12.07 -2.53 6.83
C VAL A 83 -11.36 -1.37 6.14
N ILE A 84 -10.90 -0.41 6.94
CA ILE A 84 -10.08 0.71 6.47
C ILE A 84 -8.67 0.49 6.99
N GLU A 85 -7.69 0.48 6.08
CA GLU A 85 -6.27 0.33 6.40
C GLU A 85 -5.47 1.45 5.76
N GLU A 86 -4.46 1.92 6.44
CA GLU A 86 -3.61 3.02 6.02
C GLU A 86 -2.39 2.51 5.26
N VAL A 87 -2.02 3.24 4.22
CA VAL A 87 -0.81 3.05 3.42
C VAL A 87 0.00 4.32 3.49
N ASN A 88 1.23 4.25 3.97
CA ASN A 88 2.15 5.36 3.99
C ASN A 88 3.26 5.19 2.96
N MET A 89 3.55 6.23 2.21
CA MET A 89 4.57 6.24 1.18
C MET A 89 5.48 7.46 1.34
N TYR A 90 6.78 7.23 1.28
CA TYR A 90 7.78 8.27 1.12
C TYR A 90 8.29 8.24 -0.32
N LEU A 91 8.12 9.34 -1.02
CA LEU A 91 8.42 9.48 -2.44
C LEU A 91 9.57 10.47 -2.60
N SER A 92 10.70 10.00 -3.09
CA SER A 92 11.90 10.81 -3.34
C SER A 92 12.42 10.55 -4.75
N ASP A 93 13.33 11.39 -5.21
CA ASP A 93 14.04 11.19 -6.48
C ASP A 93 14.86 9.89 -6.50
N ASN A 94 15.29 9.43 -5.32
CA ASN A 94 16.19 8.29 -5.16
C ASN A 94 15.53 7.05 -4.54
N PHE A 95 14.35 7.19 -3.94
CA PHE A 95 13.67 6.03 -3.37
C PHE A 95 12.14 6.18 -3.32
N ILE A 96 11.47 5.03 -3.28
CA ILE A 96 10.11 4.89 -2.80
C ILE A 96 10.16 3.94 -1.61
N LEU A 97 9.68 4.42 -0.46
CA LEU A 97 9.44 3.57 0.71
C LEU A 97 7.94 3.42 0.90
N VAL A 98 7.47 2.17 0.92
CA VAL A 98 6.08 1.82 1.24
C VAL A 98 6.04 1.23 2.64
N VAL A 99 5.22 1.81 3.51
CA VAL A 99 5.02 1.35 4.89
C VAL A 99 3.56 0.91 5.04
N VAL A 100 3.37 -0.39 5.24
CA VAL A 100 2.07 -1.03 5.42
C VAL A 100 2.19 -2.21 6.37
N ASN A 101 1.09 -2.62 6.98
CA ASN A 101 1.03 -3.85 7.76
C ASN A 101 1.32 -5.08 6.88
N GLU A 102 1.92 -6.12 7.45
CA GLU A 102 2.29 -7.34 6.70
C GLU A 102 1.06 -8.09 6.14
N GLU A 103 -0.11 -7.87 6.72
CA GLU A 103 -1.39 -8.48 6.31
C GLU A 103 -2.10 -7.67 5.22
N HIS A 104 -1.66 -6.44 4.94
CA HIS A 104 -2.23 -5.57 3.92
C HIS A 104 -1.94 -6.10 2.51
N PHE A 105 -2.91 -6.05 1.58
CA PHE A 105 -2.76 -6.58 0.22
C PHE A 105 -1.55 -5.99 -0.54
N LEU A 106 -1.23 -4.72 -0.31
CA LEU A 106 -0.08 -4.06 -0.92
C LEU A 106 1.26 -4.65 -0.47
N PHE A 107 1.34 -5.24 0.73
CA PHE A 107 2.59 -5.84 1.19
C PHE A 107 3.05 -6.95 0.25
N GLU A 108 2.19 -7.91 -0.06
CA GLU A 108 2.52 -8.98 -1.02
C GLU A 108 2.67 -8.46 -2.45
N PHE A 109 1.89 -7.45 -2.85
CA PHE A 109 2.01 -6.84 -4.17
C PHE A 109 3.39 -6.20 -4.38
N VAL A 110 3.84 -5.33 -3.47
CA VAL A 110 5.15 -4.66 -3.55
C VAL A 110 6.30 -5.65 -3.39
N LYS A 111 6.19 -6.61 -2.48
CA LYS A 111 7.15 -7.70 -2.32
C LYS A 111 7.34 -8.49 -3.62
N ASN A 112 6.24 -8.79 -4.32
CA ASN A 112 6.31 -9.47 -5.62
C ASN A 112 6.99 -8.61 -6.70
N ILE A 113 6.82 -7.28 -6.69
CA ILE A 113 7.57 -6.38 -7.58
C ILE A 113 9.07 -6.50 -7.29
N ILE A 114 9.46 -6.46 -6.02
CA ILE A 114 10.87 -6.58 -5.59
C ILE A 114 11.45 -7.92 -6.05
N LEU A 115 10.80 -9.03 -5.70
CA LEU A 115 11.31 -10.37 -6.02
C LEU A 115 11.37 -10.66 -7.52
N LYS A 116 10.37 -10.22 -8.30
CA LYS A 116 10.37 -10.42 -9.75
C LYS A 116 11.46 -9.60 -10.43
N ASN A 117 11.71 -8.37 -10.00
CA ASN A 117 12.72 -7.52 -10.61
C ASN A 117 14.16 -7.94 -10.25
N SER A 118 14.37 -8.59 -9.11
CA SER A 118 15.68 -9.16 -8.75
C SER A 118 16.05 -10.40 -9.57
N GLN A 119 15.08 -11.09 -10.18
CA GLN A 119 15.31 -12.35 -10.93
C GLN A 119 15.44 -12.17 -12.45
N LEU A 120 15.17 -11.00 -13.01
CA LEU A 120 15.05 -10.78 -14.45
C LEU A 120 16.25 -10.04 -15.03
N GLU A 121 17.20 -10.77 -15.57
CA GLU A 121 18.38 -10.21 -16.26
C GLU A 121 18.08 -9.37 -17.52
N LYS A 122 16.90 -9.48 -18.14
CA LYS A 122 16.60 -8.93 -19.49
C LYS A 122 15.41 -7.99 -19.61
N ASN A 123 14.73 -7.60 -18.54
CA ASN A 123 13.61 -6.66 -18.64
C ASN A 123 14.06 -5.19 -18.61
N PRO A 124 13.32 -4.28 -19.29
CA PRO A 124 13.61 -2.86 -19.18
C PRO A 124 13.66 -2.41 -17.72
N VAL A 125 14.61 -1.57 -17.40
CA VAL A 125 14.76 -1.00 -16.03
C VAL A 125 13.44 -0.38 -15.63
N ILE A 126 12.84 -0.91 -14.57
CA ILE A 126 11.69 -0.29 -13.95
C ILE A 126 12.21 0.92 -13.15
N ASN A 127 11.68 2.09 -13.41
CA ASN A 127 12.04 3.31 -12.70
C ASN A 127 11.04 3.61 -11.58
N LEU A 128 11.41 4.51 -10.66
CA LEU A 128 10.57 4.91 -9.52
C LEU A 128 9.21 5.43 -9.96
N PHE A 129 9.14 6.22 -11.03
CA PHE A 129 7.87 6.74 -11.56
C PHE A 129 6.90 5.61 -11.94
N LYS A 130 7.41 4.59 -12.66
CA LYS A 130 6.58 3.43 -13.04
C LYS A 130 6.16 2.60 -11.83
N ILE A 131 7.03 2.46 -10.84
CA ILE A 131 6.70 1.78 -9.58
C ILE A 131 5.60 2.52 -8.83
N ASN A 132 5.73 3.84 -8.67
CA ASN A 132 4.71 4.66 -8.04
C ASN A 132 3.36 4.51 -8.75
N TYR A 133 3.35 4.61 -10.08
CA TYR A 133 2.15 4.38 -10.88
C TYR A 133 1.53 3.00 -10.62
N LEU A 134 2.33 1.93 -10.58
CA LEU A 134 1.83 0.57 -10.34
C LEU A 134 1.21 0.41 -8.96
N ILE A 135 1.83 1.00 -7.93
CA ILE A 135 1.32 0.96 -6.55
C ILE A 135 -0.01 1.72 -6.45
N LEU A 136 -0.06 2.96 -6.92
CA LEU A 136 -1.28 3.76 -6.89
C LEU A 136 -2.41 3.13 -7.73
N ARG A 137 -2.09 2.56 -8.88
CA ARG A 137 -3.07 1.81 -9.69
C ARG A 137 -3.63 0.62 -8.93
N GLU A 138 -2.82 -0.11 -8.19
CA GLU A 138 -3.28 -1.26 -7.40
C GLU A 138 -4.16 -0.84 -6.24
N VAL A 139 -3.83 0.26 -5.56
CA VAL A 139 -4.70 0.86 -4.52
C VAL A 139 -6.06 1.22 -5.09
N ILE A 140 -6.11 1.92 -6.22
CA ILE A 140 -7.35 2.34 -6.87
C ILE A 140 -8.16 1.12 -7.33
N LYS A 141 -7.51 0.12 -7.94
CA LYS A 141 -8.16 -1.11 -8.39
C LYS A 141 -8.81 -1.86 -7.22
N ASN A 142 -8.10 -2.04 -6.12
CA ASN A 142 -8.63 -2.69 -4.92
C ASN A 142 -9.84 -1.92 -4.35
N GLY A 143 -9.79 -0.58 -4.37
CA GLY A 143 -10.92 0.25 -3.96
C GLY A 143 -12.17 0.03 -4.83
N PHE A 144 -12.03 -0.05 -6.16
CA PHE A 144 -13.15 -0.35 -7.06
C PHE A 144 -13.71 -1.75 -6.84
N GLU A 145 -12.86 -2.77 -6.71
CA GLU A 145 -13.29 -4.16 -6.42
C GLU A 145 -14.06 -4.25 -5.09
N SER A 146 -13.69 -3.43 -4.11
CA SER A 146 -14.40 -3.36 -2.83
C SER A 146 -15.74 -2.65 -2.95
N LEU A 147 -15.85 -1.61 -3.76
CA LEU A 147 -17.11 -0.92 -4.05
C LEU A 147 -18.09 -1.84 -4.79
N GLU A 148 -17.62 -2.62 -5.78
CA GLU A 148 -18.46 -3.61 -6.48
C GLU A 148 -19.07 -4.63 -5.50
N LYS A 149 -18.29 -5.12 -4.54
CA LYS A 149 -18.81 -6.01 -3.47
C LYS A 149 -19.87 -5.34 -2.60
N VAL A 150 -19.70 -4.05 -2.30
CA VAL A 150 -20.73 -3.29 -1.55
C VAL A 150 -22.02 -3.16 -2.34
N GLU A 151 -21.94 -2.86 -3.65
CA GLU A 151 -23.10 -2.81 -4.52
C GLU A 151 -23.83 -4.15 -4.58
N GLU A 152 -23.12 -5.28 -4.69
CA GLU A 152 -23.70 -6.62 -4.66
C GLU A 152 -24.43 -6.89 -3.33
N LEU A 153 -23.88 -6.48 -2.19
CA LEU A 153 -24.54 -6.63 -0.90
C LEU A 153 -25.81 -5.78 -0.78
N ILE A 154 -25.79 -4.55 -1.31
CA ILE A 154 -26.97 -3.69 -1.30
C ILE A 154 -28.09 -4.36 -2.12
N LEU A 155 -27.80 -4.87 -3.31
CA LEU A 155 -28.79 -5.57 -4.15
C LEU A 155 -29.35 -6.81 -3.45
N GLN A 156 -28.52 -7.60 -2.76
CA GLN A 156 -28.99 -8.77 -1.98
C GLN A 156 -29.96 -8.33 -0.87
N ILE A 157 -29.63 -7.28 -0.13
CA ILE A 157 -30.51 -6.75 0.92
C ILE A 157 -31.84 -6.26 0.35
N GLU A 158 -31.82 -5.56 -0.79
CA GLU A 158 -33.03 -5.09 -1.48
C GLU A 158 -33.93 -6.27 -1.89
N ASP A 159 -33.35 -7.32 -2.48
CA ASP A 159 -34.09 -8.53 -2.88
C ASP A 159 -34.70 -9.25 -1.66
N GLU A 160 -33.97 -9.41 -0.59
CA GLU A 160 -34.47 -10.00 0.67
C GLU A 160 -35.61 -9.19 1.28
N MET A 161 -35.51 -7.85 1.24
CA MET A 161 -36.60 -6.97 1.71
C MET A 161 -37.85 -7.11 0.87
N MET A 162 -37.72 -7.16 -0.45
CA MET A 162 -38.83 -7.36 -1.38
C MET A 162 -39.55 -8.71 -1.16
N ASP A 163 -38.78 -9.79 -0.99
CA ASP A 163 -39.30 -11.12 -0.71
C ASP A 163 -40.05 -11.20 0.62
N ASN A 164 -39.55 -10.55 1.66
CA ASN A 164 -40.21 -10.48 2.98
C ASN A 164 -41.50 -9.66 2.95
N ILE A 165 -41.56 -8.58 2.18
CA ILE A 165 -42.78 -7.80 1.96
C ILE A 165 -43.84 -8.67 1.25
N ASN A 166 -43.47 -9.38 0.20
CA ASN A 166 -44.37 -10.26 -0.56
C ASN A 166 -44.94 -11.39 0.32
N LYS A 167 -44.11 -12.03 1.17
CA LYS A 167 -44.57 -13.07 2.11
C LYS A 167 -45.56 -12.54 3.15
N ASN A 168 -45.36 -11.33 3.65
CA ASN A 168 -46.25 -10.68 4.60
C ASN A 168 -47.58 -10.24 3.97
N HIS A 169 -47.61 -9.91 2.71
CA HIS A 169 -48.85 -9.58 1.98
C HIS A 169 -49.69 -10.82 1.64
N VAL A 170 -49.06 -11.96 1.30
CA VAL A 170 -49.76 -13.22 1.00
C VAL A 170 -50.37 -13.84 2.26
N SER A 171 -49.83 -13.61 3.44
CA SER A 171 -50.38 -14.12 4.71
C SER A 171 -51.56 -13.29 5.27
N ARG A 172 -51.97 -12.20 4.60
CA ARG A 172 -53.11 -11.33 5.00
C ARG A 172 -54.34 -11.45 4.11
N ILE A 173 -54.36 -12.37 3.14
CA ILE A 173 -55.51 -12.77 2.33
C ILE A 173 -55.98 -14.14 2.80
#